data_097495d8485397266ccb4123705a464d
#
_entry.id   097495d8485397266ccb4123705a464d
#
_cell.length_a   1.000
_cell.length_b   1.000
_cell.length_c   1.000
_cell.angle_alpha   90.00
_cell.angle_beta   90.00
_cell.angle_gamma   90.00
#
_symmetry.space_group_name_H-M   'P 1'
#
loop_
_entity.id
_entity.type
_entity.pdbx_description
1 polymer ?
#
loop_
_entity_poly.entity_id
_entity_poly.type
_entity_poly.pdbx_seq_one_letter_code
_entity_poly.pdbx_strand_id
1 'polypeptide(L)'
;MTETSHPILLFGATTATGAACLELAAGRPVVVAGRRPPPGWPGESFLAIDLNGTSLPSPEALPENALLVSFAPIWLLAPFLAALHDSLGGLGRRLPLAAVVACSSSSVITKRFAANREDRRLVERLLRCEDSLEATCAKAAIPCRILRPTLIYGQAGDRGDQNLSRLLQMMRRLPLLPLPAETGKRQPIHGRQLAASALHLAESAAREPADTASLRIALGGDETLSYTTMLQRLQQAARQRDPLDRAGRCRLLPLPTGLFHLLAAPLLPITAKGFEAVLRMEANLAGFTPVHSLLGTEPEPFPVAPLAWHPPSRSLGES
;
A
#
# COMPACT_ATOMS: atom_id res chain seq x y z
N MET A 1 18.50 -12.69 -28.09
CA MET A 1 17.05 -12.83 -27.88
C MET A 1 16.62 -11.55 -27.18
N THR A 2 15.91 -10.66 -27.87
CA THR A 2 15.32 -9.45 -27.27
C THR A 2 14.27 -9.91 -26.27
N GLU A 3 14.53 -9.72 -24.97
CA GLU A 3 13.49 -9.90 -23.95
C GLU A 3 12.30 -9.01 -24.34
N THR A 4 11.20 -9.63 -24.72
CA THR A 4 9.94 -8.94 -24.99
C THR A 4 9.46 -8.35 -23.65
N SER A 5 9.74 -7.07 -23.45
CA SER A 5 9.29 -6.35 -22.26
C SER A 5 7.77 -6.26 -22.30
N HIS A 6 7.10 -6.94 -21.37
CA HIS A 6 5.65 -6.84 -21.19
C HIS A 6 5.24 -5.40 -20.86
N PRO A 7 4.21 -4.84 -21.49
CA PRO A 7 3.66 -3.56 -21.06
C PRO A 7 3.04 -3.65 -19.67
N ILE A 8 3.10 -2.56 -18.91
CA ILE A 8 2.54 -2.50 -17.57
C ILE A 8 1.18 -1.80 -17.64
N LEU A 9 0.12 -2.47 -17.17
CA LEU A 9 -1.19 -1.85 -16.93
C LEU A 9 -1.29 -1.50 -15.45
N LEU A 10 -1.17 -0.20 -15.13
CA LEU A 10 -1.06 0.29 -13.76
C LEU A 10 -2.36 0.93 -13.27
N PHE A 11 -2.97 0.36 -12.22
CA PHE A 11 -4.05 0.99 -11.46
C PHE A 11 -3.52 1.63 -10.17
N GLY A 12 -4.10 2.77 -9.78
CA GLY A 12 -3.72 3.47 -8.56
C GLY A 12 -2.46 4.32 -8.68
N ALA A 13 -2.08 4.74 -9.87
CA ALA A 13 -0.93 5.60 -10.15
C ALA A 13 -0.93 6.94 -9.38
N THR A 14 -2.10 7.38 -8.88
CA THR A 14 -2.24 8.59 -8.08
C THR A 14 -1.96 8.39 -6.58
N THR A 15 -1.61 7.19 -6.14
CA THR A 15 -1.12 6.91 -4.78
C THR A 15 0.39 7.12 -4.70
N ALA A 16 0.95 7.29 -3.50
CA ALA A 16 2.41 7.38 -3.33
C ALA A 16 3.14 6.14 -3.89
N THR A 17 2.59 4.94 -3.66
CA THR A 17 3.15 3.70 -4.19
C THR A 17 3.04 3.62 -5.72
N GLY A 18 1.89 4.04 -6.28
CA GLY A 18 1.70 4.07 -7.73
C GLY A 18 2.61 5.08 -8.43
N ALA A 19 2.81 6.26 -7.84
CA ALA A 19 3.77 7.24 -8.35
C ALA A 19 5.21 6.68 -8.32
N ALA A 20 5.61 6.02 -7.22
CA ALA A 20 6.90 5.35 -7.14
C ALA A 20 7.03 4.21 -8.17
N CYS A 21 5.94 3.50 -8.47
CA CYS A 21 5.92 2.48 -9.51
C CYS A 21 6.18 3.08 -10.91
N LEU A 22 5.61 4.26 -11.22
CA LEU A 22 5.87 4.98 -12.47
C LEU A 22 7.34 5.40 -12.59
N GLU A 23 7.94 5.90 -11.50
CA GLU A 23 9.36 6.24 -11.46
C GLU A 23 10.25 5.02 -11.72
N LEU A 24 9.94 3.88 -11.09
CA LEU A 24 10.70 2.62 -11.26
C LEU A 24 10.50 1.98 -12.64
N ALA A 25 9.36 2.22 -13.28
CA ALA A 25 9.04 1.73 -14.60
C ALA A 25 9.49 2.67 -15.74
N ALA A 26 10.27 3.72 -15.44
CA ALA A 26 10.75 4.66 -16.44
C ALA A 26 11.49 3.94 -17.58
N GLY A 27 11.17 4.30 -18.82
CA GLY A 27 11.71 3.67 -20.02
C GLY A 27 11.01 2.39 -20.48
N ARG A 28 9.96 1.96 -19.77
CA ARG A 28 9.10 0.81 -20.13
C ARG A 28 7.75 1.28 -20.68
N PRO A 29 7.09 0.49 -21.54
CA PRO A 29 5.72 0.79 -21.95
C PRO A 29 4.77 0.65 -20.74
N VAL A 30 4.19 1.77 -20.29
CA VAL A 30 3.23 1.83 -19.18
C VAL A 30 1.94 2.45 -19.66
N VAL A 31 0.82 1.77 -19.42
CA VAL A 31 -0.52 2.29 -19.58
C VAL A 31 -1.12 2.50 -18.20
N VAL A 32 -1.43 3.74 -17.87
CA VAL A 32 -2.08 4.08 -16.60
C VAL A 32 -3.59 3.96 -16.75
N ALA A 33 -4.22 3.23 -15.86
CA ALA A 33 -5.67 3.08 -15.81
C ALA A 33 -6.26 3.72 -14.55
N GLY A 34 -7.34 4.49 -14.72
CA GLY A 34 -8.00 5.16 -13.60
C GLY A 34 -9.00 6.22 -14.04
N ARG A 35 -9.59 6.94 -13.08
CA ARG A 35 -10.57 7.99 -13.35
C ARG A 35 -9.95 9.28 -13.93
N ARG A 36 -8.71 9.55 -13.58
CA ARG A 36 -7.96 10.74 -14.03
C ARG A 36 -6.49 10.38 -14.17
N PRO A 37 -5.80 10.89 -15.20
CA PRO A 37 -4.36 10.68 -15.32
C PRO A 37 -3.59 11.37 -14.19
N PRO A 38 -2.41 10.87 -13.83
CA PRO A 38 -1.47 11.63 -13.01
C PRO A 38 -1.10 12.95 -13.69
N PRO A 39 -0.75 14.01 -12.95
CA PRO A 39 -0.29 15.27 -13.53
C PRO A 39 0.88 15.04 -14.49
N GLY A 40 0.80 15.63 -15.70
CA GLY A 40 1.84 15.53 -16.72
C GLY A 40 1.93 14.17 -17.44
N TRP A 41 1.02 13.21 -17.17
CA TRP A 41 1.02 11.91 -17.84
C TRP A 41 0.51 12.04 -19.30
N PRO A 42 1.17 11.40 -20.29
CA PRO A 42 0.73 11.45 -21.69
C PRO A 42 -0.68 10.83 -21.86
N GLY A 43 -1.57 11.55 -22.53
CA GLY A 43 -2.97 11.13 -22.71
C GLY A 43 -3.12 9.81 -23.49
N GLU A 44 -2.25 9.55 -24.44
CA GLU A 44 -2.20 8.33 -25.26
C GLU A 44 -1.88 7.06 -24.48
N SER A 45 -1.19 7.20 -23.34
CA SER A 45 -0.87 6.09 -22.43
C SER A 45 -1.79 6.07 -21.19
N PHE A 46 -3.01 6.60 -21.33
CA PHE A 46 -4.01 6.64 -20.26
C PHE A 46 -5.33 6.01 -20.70
N LEU A 47 -5.83 5.08 -19.88
CA LEU A 47 -7.15 4.50 -20.00
C LEU A 47 -8.09 5.05 -18.93
N ALA A 48 -9.14 5.74 -19.36
CA ALA A 48 -10.18 6.23 -18.46
C ALA A 48 -11.06 5.06 -17.99
N ILE A 49 -10.77 4.53 -16.81
CA ILE A 49 -11.50 3.43 -16.18
C ILE A 49 -11.94 3.83 -14.79
N ASP A 50 -13.25 3.75 -14.52
CA ASP A 50 -13.78 3.83 -13.15
C ASP A 50 -14.06 2.43 -12.63
N LEU A 51 -13.26 1.97 -11.67
CA LEU A 51 -13.42 0.66 -11.03
C LEU A 51 -14.75 0.51 -10.25
N ASN A 52 -15.44 1.62 -9.93
CA ASN A 52 -16.81 1.60 -9.36
C ASN A 52 -17.90 1.63 -10.44
N GLY A 53 -17.54 1.91 -11.66
CA GLY A 53 -18.47 2.01 -12.77
C GLY A 53 -18.91 0.65 -13.31
N THR A 54 -19.95 0.67 -14.10
CA THR A 54 -20.46 -0.50 -14.84
C THR A 54 -19.88 -0.59 -16.25
N SER A 55 -19.21 0.49 -16.73
CA SER A 55 -18.61 0.54 -18.06
C SER A 55 -17.26 -0.15 -18.06
N LEU A 56 -17.11 -1.14 -18.91
CA LEU A 56 -15.84 -1.85 -19.14
C LEU A 56 -15.13 -1.23 -20.36
N PRO A 57 -13.79 -1.25 -20.39
CA PRO A 57 -13.03 -0.83 -21.55
C PRO A 57 -13.30 -1.76 -22.73
N SER A 58 -13.18 -1.24 -23.95
CA SER A 58 -13.19 -2.09 -25.12
C SER A 58 -11.99 -3.04 -25.10
N PRO A 59 -12.13 -4.27 -25.61
CA PRO A 59 -11.03 -5.24 -25.60
C PRO A 59 -9.76 -4.73 -26.29
N GLU A 60 -9.92 -3.92 -27.33
CA GLU A 60 -8.84 -3.34 -28.13
C GLU A 60 -8.06 -2.22 -27.40
N ALA A 61 -8.66 -1.64 -26.38
CA ALA A 61 -8.03 -0.60 -25.58
C ALA A 61 -7.03 -1.16 -24.54
N LEU A 62 -7.11 -2.46 -24.26
CA LEU A 62 -6.23 -3.09 -23.28
C LEU A 62 -4.91 -3.49 -23.95
N PRO A 63 -3.75 -3.21 -23.32
CA PRO A 63 -2.48 -3.65 -23.86
C PRO A 63 -2.37 -5.18 -23.83
N GLU A 64 -1.93 -5.76 -24.94
CA GLU A 64 -1.75 -7.22 -25.08
C GLU A 64 -0.60 -7.73 -24.20
N ASN A 65 -0.81 -8.89 -23.60
CA ASN A 65 0.18 -9.59 -22.78
C ASN A 65 0.76 -8.72 -21.65
N ALA A 66 -0.10 -7.94 -21.01
CA ALA A 66 0.30 -6.93 -20.01
C ALA A 66 0.51 -7.51 -18.62
N LEU A 67 1.41 -6.87 -17.86
CA LEU A 67 1.53 -7.02 -16.41
C LEU A 67 0.53 -6.08 -15.74
N LEU A 68 -0.55 -6.61 -15.19
CA LEU A 68 -1.46 -5.79 -14.38
C LEU A 68 -0.87 -5.60 -12.98
N VAL A 69 -0.55 -4.36 -12.61
CA VAL A 69 -0.11 -3.97 -11.28
C VAL A 69 -1.13 -2.99 -10.68
N SER A 70 -1.65 -3.30 -9.50
CA SER A 70 -2.70 -2.48 -8.90
C SER A 70 -2.41 -2.11 -7.45
N PHE A 71 -2.34 -0.80 -7.22
CA PHE A 71 -2.37 -0.16 -5.89
C PHE A 71 -3.73 0.48 -5.60
N ALA A 72 -4.72 0.25 -6.44
CA ALA A 72 -6.11 0.58 -6.15
C ALA A 72 -6.67 -0.37 -5.09
N PRO A 73 -7.72 0.03 -4.34
CA PRO A 73 -8.36 -0.84 -3.36
C PRO A 73 -8.82 -2.17 -3.99
N ILE A 74 -8.41 -3.30 -3.41
CA ILE A 74 -8.70 -4.63 -3.97
C ILE A 74 -10.20 -4.90 -4.10
N TRP A 75 -11.03 -4.30 -3.26
CA TRP A 75 -12.50 -4.41 -3.34
C TRP A 75 -13.12 -3.65 -4.52
N LEU A 76 -12.33 -2.88 -5.26
CA LEU A 76 -12.71 -2.29 -6.54
C LEU A 76 -12.15 -3.09 -7.71
N LEU A 77 -10.89 -3.53 -7.59
CA LEU A 77 -10.22 -4.29 -8.63
C LEU A 77 -10.85 -5.67 -8.85
N ALA A 78 -11.12 -6.43 -7.78
CA ALA A 78 -11.59 -7.81 -7.90
C ALA A 78 -12.92 -7.94 -8.66
N PRO A 79 -13.99 -7.17 -8.33
CA PRO A 79 -15.22 -7.23 -9.09
C PRO A 79 -15.07 -6.69 -10.52
N PHE A 80 -14.22 -5.68 -10.73
CA PHE A 80 -13.93 -5.17 -12.07
C PHE A 80 -13.27 -6.22 -12.94
N LEU A 81 -12.25 -6.93 -12.45
CA LEU A 81 -11.55 -7.95 -13.22
C LEU A 81 -12.45 -9.16 -13.51
N ALA A 82 -13.31 -9.53 -12.58
CA ALA A 82 -14.32 -10.58 -12.80
C ALA A 82 -15.29 -10.20 -13.93
N ALA A 83 -15.85 -8.99 -13.85
CA ALA A 83 -16.77 -8.50 -14.89
C ALA A 83 -16.10 -8.39 -16.26
N LEU A 84 -14.83 -7.95 -16.30
CA LEU A 84 -14.05 -7.88 -17.54
C LEU A 84 -13.79 -9.27 -18.12
N HIS A 85 -13.42 -10.24 -17.28
CA HIS A 85 -13.22 -11.63 -17.69
C HIS A 85 -14.49 -12.23 -18.30
N ASP A 86 -15.64 -12.05 -17.63
CA ASP A 86 -16.92 -12.59 -18.09
C ASP A 86 -17.37 -11.92 -19.40
N SER A 87 -17.19 -10.60 -19.53
CA SER A 87 -17.50 -9.85 -20.75
C SER A 87 -16.66 -10.30 -21.94
N LEU A 88 -15.35 -10.47 -21.76
CA LEU A 88 -14.45 -10.97 -22.80
C LEU A 88 -14.76 -12.42 -23.17
N GLY A 89 -15.05 -13.28 -22.16
CA GLY A 89 -15.46 -14.66 -22.36
C GLY A 89 -16.73 -14.78 -23.21
N GLY A 90 -17.71 -13.90 -23.00
CA GLY A 90 -18.93 -13.80 -23.85
C GLY A 90 -18.64 -13.45 -25.29
N LEU A 91 -17.50 -12.83 -25.59
CA LEU A 91 -17.01 -12.52 -26.93
C LEU A 91 -16.03 -13.57 -27.48
N GLY A 92 -15.80 -14.68 -26.78
CA GLY A 92 -14.81 -15.69 -27.15
C GLY A 92 -13.35 -15.23 -27.00
N ARG A 93 -13.11 -14.15 -26.24
CA ARG A 93 -11.78 -13.56 -26.00
C ARG A 93 -11.28 -13.87 -24.59
N ARG A 94 -9.97 -13.82 -24.41
CA ARG A 94 -9.32 -13.97 -23.10
C ARG A 94 -8.85 -12.62 -22.58
N LEU A 95 -8.62 -12.54 -21.26
CA LEU A 95 -7.94 -11.40 -20.67
C LEU A 95 -6.51 -11.28 -21.25
N PRO A 96 -6.12 -10.12 -21.82
CA PRO A 96 -4.81 -9.94 -22.44
C PRO A 96 -3.72 -9.66 -21.41
N LEU A 97 -3.66 -10.46 -20.33
CA LEU A 97 -2.76 -10.27 -19.20
C LEU A 97 -1.78 -11.45 -19.07
N ALA A 98 -0.49 -11.14 -18.86
CA ALA A 98 0.55 -12.12 -18.58
C ALA A 98 0.61 -12.47 -17.08
N ALA A 99 0.35 -11.50 -16.21
CA ALA A 99 0.31 -11.69 -14.76
C ALA A 99 -0.55 -10.60 -14.10
N VAL A 100 -1.03 -10.89 -12.89
CA VAL A 100 -1.77 -9.94 -12.04
C VAL A 100 -1.08 -9.82 -10.69
N VAL A 101 -0.73 -8.58 -10.30
CA VAL A 101 -0.28 -8.24 -8.94
C VAL A 101 -1.21 -7.21 -8.34
N ALA A 102 -1.85 -7.55 -7.24
CA ALA A 102 -2.79 -6.69 -6.54
C ALA A 102 -2.33 -6.38 -5.11
N CYS A 103 -2.56 -5.15 -4.67
CA CYS A 103 -2.30 -4.74 -3.30
C CYS A 103 -3.57 -4.90 -2.45
N SER A 104 -3.49 -5.74 -1.41
CA SER A 104 -4.47 -5.90 -0.34
C SER A 104 -3.98 -5.18 0.92
N SER A 105 -4.09 -5.80 2.09
CA SER A 105 -3.64 -5.21 3.35
C SER A 105 -3.27 -6.29 4.38
N SER A 106 -2.22 -6.04 5.16
CA SER A 106 -1.90 -6.83 6.35
C SER A 106 -3.01 -6.79 7.42
N SER A 107 -4.02 -5.93 7.28
CA SER A 107 -5.20 -5.91 8.14
C SER A 107 -5.91 -7.26 8.20
N VAL A 108 -5.83 -8.06 7.14
CA VAL A 108 -6.35 -9.45 7.12
C VAL A 108 -5.75 -10.30 8.24
N ILE A 109 -4.48 -10.05 8.58
CA ILE A 109 -3.74 -10.77 9.62
C ILE A 109 -3.86 -10.03 10.94
N THR A 110 -3.54 -8.74 10.95
CA THR A 110 -3.37 -7.92 12.16
C THR A 110 -4.69 -7.53 12.83
N LYS A 111 -5.82 -7.64 12.11
CA LYS A 111 -7.17 -7.32 12.61
C LYS A 111 -8.09 -8.54 12.66
N ARG A 112 -7.56 -9.74 12.47
CA ARG A 112 -8.35 -10.98 12.43
C ARG A 112 -9.24 -11.16 13.65
N PHE A 113 -8.77 -10.75 14.81
CA PHE A 113 -9.47 -10.86 16.09
C PHE A 113 -9.89 -9.50 16.67
N ALA A 114 -10.14 -8.50 15.80
CA ALA A 114 -10.57 -7.20 16.24
C ALA A 114 -11.92 -7.27 16.98
N ALA A 115 -12.02 -6.57 18.11
CA ALA A 115 -13.24 -6.51 18.89
C ALA A 115 -14.31 -5.67 18.19
N ASN A 116 -13.93 -4.61 17.46
CA ASN A 116 -14.88 -3.76 16.77
C ASN A 116 -15.43 -4.38 15.48
N ARG A 117 -16.69 -4.08 15.20
CA ARG A 117 -17.42 -4.61 14.04
C ARG A 117 -16.88 -4.10 12.70
N GLU A 118 -16.38 -2.87 12.66
CA GLU A 118 -15.88 -2.26 11.42
C GLU A 118 -14.61 -2.97 10.92
N ASP A 119 -13.68 -3.26 11.82
CA ASP A 119 -12.45 -3.95 11.47
C ASP A 119 -12.72 -5.41 11.08
N ARG A 120 -13.67 -6.10 11.73
CA ARG A 120 -14.09 -7.44 11.28
C ARG A 120 -14.68 -7.41 9.88
N ARG A 121 -15.57 -6.46 9.59
CA ARG A 121 -16.14 -6.28 8.24
C ARG A 121 -15.08 -5.96 7.21
N LEU A 122 -14.07 -5.16 7.58
CA LEU A 122 -12.94 -4.88 6.70
C LEU A 122 -12.17 -6.16 6.35
N VAL A 123 -11.84 -6.99 7.36
CA VAL A 123 -11.14 -8.27 7.16
C VAL A 123 -11.94 -9.20 6.25
N GLU A 124 -13.23 -9.39 6.53
CA GLU A 124 -14.12 -10.21 5.71
C GLU A 124 -14.22 -9.72 4.26
N ARG A 125 -14.29 -8.40 4.08
CA ARG A 125 -14.33 -7.78 2.75
C ARG A 125 -13.03 -8.03 2.00
N LEU A 126 -11.88 -7.83 2.64
CA LEU A 126 -10.57 -8.07 2.04
C LEU A 126 -10.42 -9.54 1.62
N LEU A 127 -10.72 -10.49 2.50
CA LEU A 127 -10.62 -11.92 2.22
C LEU A 127 -11.50 -12.31 1.03
N ARG A 128 -12.78 -11.91 1.03
CA ARG A 128 -13.69 -12.20 -0.11
C ARG A 128 -13.18 -11.64 -1.42
N CYS A 129 -12.56 -10.45 -1.41
CA CYS A 129 -12.02 -9.87 -2.63
C CYS A 129 -10.74 -10.56 -3.09
N GLU A 130 -9.89 -10.99 -2.17
CA GLU A 130 -8.73 -11.81 -2.50
C GLU A 130 -9.14 -13.15 -3.11
N ASP A 131 -10.10 -13.86 -2.48
CA ASP A 131 -10.63 -15.14 -2.99
C ASP A 131 -11.26 -14.98 -4.40
N SER A 132 -12.02 -13.91 -4.60
CA SER A 132 -12.66 -13.59 -5.89
C SER A 132 -11.62 -13.30 -6.97
N LEU A 133 -10.58 -12.53 -6.64
CA LEU A 133 -9.51 -12.20 -7.59
C LEU A 133 -8.74 -13.45 -8.01
N GLU A 134 -8.37 -14.29 -7.05
CA GLU A 134 -7.69 -15.57 -7.32
C GLU A 134 -8.54 -16.49 -8.19
N ALA A 135 -9.84 -16.61 -7.87
CA ALA A 135 -10.75 -17.45 -8.65
C ALA A 135 -10.88 -16.94 -10.10
N THR A 136 -10.92 -15.63 -10.31
CA THR A 136 -10.96 -15.03 -11.66
C THR A 136 -9.68 -15.30 -12.43
N CYS A 137 -8.52 -15.09 -11.80
CA CYS A 137 -7.22 -15.35 -12.41
C CYS A 137 -7.02 -16.84 -12.72
N ALA A 138 -7.46 -17.74 -11.84
CA ALA A 138 -7.40 -19.18 -12.06
C ALA A 138 -8.25 -19.61 -13.28
N LYS A 139 -9.48 -19.09 -13.40
CA LYS A 139 -10.35 -19.33 -14.57
C LYS A 139 -9.71 -18.82 -15.89
N ALA A 140 -9.01 -17.71 -15.81
CA ALA A 140 -8.30 -17.12 -16.94
C ALA A 140 -6.95 -17.78 -17.25
N ALA A 141 -6.48 -18.70 -16.40
CA ALA A 141 -5.14 -19.29 -16.43
C ALA A 141 -4.01 -18.23 -16.37
N ILE A 142 -4.18 -17.20 -15.51
CA ILE A 142 -3.23 -16.10 -15.32
C ILE A 142 -2.62 -16.19 -13.92
N PRO A 143 -1.28 -16.12 -13.76
CA PRO A 143 -0.64 -16.05 -12.45
C PRO A 143 -1.13 -14.85 -11.64
N CYS A 144 -1.46 -15.07 -10.37
CA CYS A 144 -1.95 -14.03 -9.46
C CYS A 144 -1.05 -13.91 -8.22
N ARG A 145 -0.64 -12.70 -7.89
CA ARG A 145 0.12 -12.40 -6.67
C ARG A 145 -0.61 -11.31 -5.89
N ILE A 146 -0.90 -11.57 -4.61
CA ILE A 146 -1.60 -10.61 -3.74
C ILE A 146 -0.67 -10.18 -2.63
N LEU A 147 -0.27 -8.91 -2.66
CA LEU A 147 0.55 -8.30 -1.63
C LEU A 147 -0.32 -7.82 -0.47
N ARG A 148 0.03 -8.21 0.75
CA ARG A 148 -0.56 -7.75 2.01
C ARG A 148 0.44 -6.88 2.77
N PRO A 149 0.66 -5.62 2.34
CA PRO A 149 1.67 -4.76 2.95
C PRO A 149 1.27 -4.37 4.37
N THR A 150 2.30 -4.12 5.18
CA THR A 150 2.18 -3.50 6.50
C THR A 150 1.90 -2.00 6.38
N LEU A 151 2.26 -1.22 7.40
CA LEU A 151 2.13 0.23 7.41
C LEU A 151 2.94 0.86 6.27
N ILE A 152 2.25 1.28 5.19
CA ILE A 152 2.88 1.94 4.05
C ILE A 152 3.20 3.39 4.42
N TYR A 153 4.41 3.84 4.10
CA TYR A 153 4.87 5.22 4.30
C TYR A 153 5.71 5.73 3.13
N GLY A 154 6.01 7.01 3.17
CA GLY A 154 6.86 7.68 2.20
C GLY A 154 6.09 8.53 1.21
N GLN A 155 6.84 9.17 0.32
CA GLN A 155 6.32 10.05 -0.70
C GLN A 155 6.97 9.70 -2.04
N ALA A 156 6.20 9.87 -3.12
CA ALA A 156 6.71 9.90 -4.48
C ALA A 156 6.07 11.09 -5.20
N GLY A 157 6.88 11.96 -5.79
CA GLY A 157 6.41 13.24 -6.31
C GLY A 157 5.63 14.04 -5.25
N ASP A 158 4.47 14.55 -5.62
CA ASP A 158 3.57 15.32 -4.74
C ASP A 158 2.69 14.44 -3.83
N ARG A 159 2.84 13.10 -3.91
CA ARG A 159 1.98 12.15 -3.21
C ARG A 159 2.67 11.61 -1.97
N GLY A 160 2.13 11.93 -0.80
CA GLY A 160 2.60 11.45 0.50
C GLY A 160 1.67 10.41 1.13
N ASP A 161 2.23 9.65 2.06
CA ASP A 161 1.43 8.78 2.90
C ASP A 161 0.57 9.58 3.89
N GLN A 162 -0.53 8.98 4.33
CA GLN A 162 -1.40 9.58 5.34
C GLN A 162 -1.12 9.07 6.75
N ASN A 163 -0.37 7.99 6.90
CA ASN A 163 -0.19 7.32 8.19
C ASN A 163 0.90 7.98 9.04
N LEU A 164 2.14 7.94 8.58
CA LEU A 164 3.26 8.52 9.31
C LEU A 164 3.23 10.04 9.24
N SER A 165 2.72 10.62 8.16
CA SER A 165 2.47 12.08 8.06
C SER A 165 1.52 12.57 9.16
N ARG A 166 0.44 11.84 9.46
CA ARG A 166 -0.47 12.18 10.58
C ARG A 166 0.22 12.07 11.94
N LEU A 167 1.05 11.06 12.14
CA LEU A 167 1.84 10.91 13.37
C LEU A 167 2.80 12.08 13.56
N LEU A 168 3.51 12.49 12.51
CA LEU A 168 4.37 13.67 12.55
C LEU A 168 3.58 14.96 12.82
N GLN A 169 2.44 15.15 12.17
CA GLN A 169 1.57 16.30 12.42
C GLN A 169 1.08 16.34 13.86
N MET A 170 0.74 15.18 14.43
CA MET A 170 0.37 15.06 15.84
C MET A 170 1.54 15.46 16.75
N MET A 171 2.74 14.94 16.49
CA MET A 171 3.95 15.31 17.26
C MET A 171 4.34 16.79 17.11
N ARG A 172 4.04 17.43 15.98
CA ARG A 172 4.23 18.87 15.79
C ARG A 172 3.28 19.74 16.63
N ARG A 173 2.10 19.20 16.97
CA ARG A 173 1.05 19.90 17.73
C ARG A 173 1.14 19.67 19.23
N LEU A 174 1.65 18.53 19.64
CA LEU A 174 1.69 18.12 21.05
C LEU A 174 3.08 18.30 21.64
N PRO A 175 3.22 18.94 22.82
CA PRO A 175 4.51 19.01 23.51
C PRO A 175 4.94 17.67 24.10
N LEU A 176 3.94 16.80 24.36
CA LEU A 176 4.09 15.51 24.99
C LEU A 176 3.17 14.49 24.34
N LEU A 177 3.68 13.28 24.08
CA LEU A 177 2.90 12.14 23.59
C LEU A 177 3.05 10.98 24.58
N PRO A 178 1.98 10.63 25.33
CA PRO A 178 2.01 9.47 26.19
C PRO A 178 2.01 8.19 25.36
N LEU A 179 2.85 7.24 25.76
CA LEU A 179 2.97 5.92 25.14
C LEU A 179 2.99 4.84 26.23
N PRO A 180 2.55 3.61 25.96
CA PRO A 180 2.80 2.53 26.90
C PRO A 180 4.31 2.29 27.05
N ALA A 181 4.76 1.93 28.25
CA ALA A 181 6.17 1.67 28.53
C ALA A 181 6.73 0.58 27.62
N GLU A 182 5.93 -0.45 27.37
CA GLU A 182 6.23 -1.51 26.42
C GLU A 182 5.37 -1.35 25.17
N THR A 183 6.01 -1.02 24.05
CA THR A 183 5.31 -0.90 22.77
C THR A 183 5.56 -2.10 21.88
N GLY A 184 4.52 -2.51 21.16
CA GLY A 184 4.61 -3.60 20.21
C GLY A 184 5.49 -3.28 19.00
N LYS A 185 5.88 -4.32 18.28
CA LYS A 185 6.74 -4.24 17.11
C LYS A 185 6.00 -3.77 15.85
N ARG A 186 6.69 -3.07 14.99
CA ARG A 186 6.24 -2.58 13.68
C ARG A 186 7.28 -2.93 12.62
N GLN A 187 6.82 -3.06 11.40
CA GLN A 187 7.66 -3.33 10.24
C GLN A 187 7.15 -2.48 9.07
N PRO A 188 7.31 -1.14 9.15
CA PRO A 188 6.78 -0.22 8.15
C PRO A 188 7.49 -0.40 6.81
N ILE A 189 6.72 -0.36 5.71
CA ILE A 189 7.22 -0.52 4.35
C ILE A 189 7.16 0.79 3.58
N HIS A 190 8.24 1.17 2.90
CA HIS A 190 8.25 2.35 2.04
C HIS A 190 7.48 2.09 0.74
N GLY A 191 6.73 3.11 0.25
CA GLY A 191 5.97 2.99 -0.99
C GLY A 191 6.79 2.56 -2.19
N ARG A 192 8.06 2.99 -2.28
CA ARG A 192 8.99 2.57 -3.33
C ARG A 192 9.38 1.09 -3.21
N GLN A 193 9.62 0.59 -2.00
CA GLN A 193 9.90 -0.83 -1.75
C GLN A 193 8.70 -1.70 -2.15
N LEU A 194 7.49 -1.27 -1.81
CA LEU A 194 6.27 -1.97 -2.21
C LEU A 194 6.07 -1.97 -3.73
N ALA A 195 6.36 -0.85 -4.39
CA ALA A 195 6.29 -0.75 -5.85
C ALA A 195 7.32 -1.66 -6.55
N ALA A 196 8.57 -1.67 -6.07
CA ALA A 196 9.62 -2.56 -6.57
C ALA A 196 9.23 -4.03 -6.41
N SER A 197 8.69 -4.40 -5.24
CA SER A 197 8.20 -5.76 -4.98
C SER A 197 7.07 -6.17 -5.93
N ALA A 198 6.14 -5.25 -6.21
CA ALA A 198 5.04 -5.52 -7.12
C ALA A 198 5.52 -5.75 -8.57
N LEU A 199 6.45 -4.92 -9.04
CA LEU A 199 7.05 -5.08 -10.37
C LEU A 199 7.84 -6.39 -10.48
N HIS A 200 8.71 -6.67 -9.51
CA HIS A 200 9.47 -7.92 -9.45
C HIS A 200 8.57 -9.17 -9.52
N LEU A 201 7.50 -9.18 -8.73
CA LEU A 201 6.57 -10.31 -8.71
C LEU A 201 5.76 -10.44 -10.00
N ALA A 202 5.40 -9.32 -10.64
CA ALA A 202 4.70 -9.36 -11.91
C ALA A 202 5.59 -9.95 -13.03
N GLU A 203 6.85 -9.53 -13.07
CA GLU A 203 7.83 -10.04 -14.04
C GLU A 203 8.17 -11.51 -13.79
N SER A 204 8.40 -11.89 -12.54
CA SER A 204 8.69 -13.27 -12.18
C SER A 204 7.53 -14.18 -12.52
N ALA A 205 6.30 -13.77 -12.22
CA ALA A 205 5.10 -14.54 -12.55
C ALA A 205 4.89 -14.69 -14.07
N ALA A 206 5.20 -13.67 -14.87
CA ALA A 206 5.09 -13.75 -16.32
C ALA A 206 6.15 -14.62 -16.98
N ARG A 207 7.33 -14.79 -16.35
CA ARG A 207 8.40 -15.69 -16.84
C ARG A 207 8.08 -17.17 -16.61
N GLU A 208 7.25 -17.47 -15.61
CA GLU A 208 6.86 -18.82 -15.25
C GLU A 208 5.34 -19.04 -15.40
N PRO A 209 4.80 -18.90 -16.61
CA PRO A 209 3.35 -18.98 -16.84
C PRO A 209 2.74 -20.35 -16.52
N ALA A 210 3.55 -21.40 -16.39
CA ALA A 210 3.11 -22.74 -15.94
C ALA A 210 2.70 -22.73 -14.46
N ASP A 211 3.25 -21.85 -13.63
CA ASP A 211 2.85 -21.66 -12.24
C ASP A 211 1.71 -20.63 -12.13
N THR A 212 0.50 -21.06 -12.46
CA THR A 212 -0.71 -20.28 -12.28
C THR A 212 -1.19 -20.23 -10.82
N ALA A 213 -0.45 -20.81 -9.88
CA ALA A 213 -0.81 -20.80 -8.47
C ALA A 213 -0.87 -19.37 -7.94
N SER A 214 -1.93 -19.06 -7.22
CA SER A 214 -2.06 -17.78 -6.53
C SER A 214 -1.19 -17.76 -5.29
N LEU A 215 -0.52 -16.63 -5.05
CA LEU A 215 0.33 -16.45 -3.88
C LEU A 215 -0.05 -15.18 -3.13
N ARG A 216 -0.36 -15.31 -1.84
CA ARG A 216 -0.61 -14.18 -0.92
C ARG A 216 0.62 -13.94 -0.08
N ILE A 217 1.23 -12.77 -0.24
CA ILE A 217 2.49 -12.42 0.41
C ILE A 217 2.23 -11.35 1.46
N ALA A 218 2.45 -11.68 2.72
CA ALA A 218 2.45 -10.72 3.81
C ALA A 218 3.81 -10.00 3.83
N LEU A 219 3.84 -8.75 3.34
CA LEU A 219 5.06 -8.01 3.05
C LEU A 219 5.27 -6.87 4.05
N GLY A 220 6.45 -6.79 4.65
CA GLY A 220 6.89 -5.72 5.53
C GLY A 220 8.15 -5.05 5.02
N GLY A 221 8.48 -3.88 5.57
CA GLY A 221 9.80 -3.28 5.34
C GLY A 221 10.94 -4.14 5.92
N ASP A 222 12.16 -3.72 5.70
CA ASP A 222 13.33 -4.54 6.02
C ASP A 222 13.66 -4.57 7.51
N GLU A 223 13.19 -3.58 8.26
CA GLU A 223 13.51 -3.47 9.67
C GLU A 223 12.27 -3.62 10.57
N THR A 224 12.44 -4.39 11.65
CA THR A 224 11.44 -4.54 12.71
C THR A 224 11.81 -3.68 13.91
N LEU A 225 10.94 -2.74 14.27
CA LEU A 225 11.15 -1.72 15.30
C LEU A 225 10.05 -1.78 16.36
N SER A 226 10.36 -1.38 17.60
CA SER A 226 9.29 -1.01 18.53
C SER A 226 8.55 0.24 18.04
N TYR A 227 7.28 0.39 18.41
CA TYR A 227 6.52 1.58 18.01
C TYR A 227 7.19 2.86 18.51
N THR A 228 7.74 2.84 19.73
CA THR A 228 8.51 3.96 20.29
C THR A 228 9.77 4.26 19.48
N THR A 229 10.56 3.25 19.12
CA THR A 229 11.77 3.44 18.28
C THR A 229 11.39 4.00 16.90
N MET A 230 10.30 3.52 16.31
CA MET A 230 9.80 4.05 15.04
C MET A 230 9.50 5.56 15.16
N LEU A 231 8.81 5.99 16.23
CA LEU A 231 8.52 7.42 16.44
C LEU A 231 9.80 8.24 16.67
N GLN A 232 10.76 7.73 17.45
CA GLN A 232 12.05 8.39 17.69
C GLN A 232 12.82 8.61 16.39
N ARG A 233 12.87 7.60 15.51
CA ARG A 233 13.54 7.72 14.21
C ARG A 233 12.82 8.69 13.28
N LEU A 234 11.49 8.74 13.33
CA LEU A 234 10.72 9.76 12.61
C LEU A 234 11.03 11.17 13.08
N GLN A 235 11.15 11.38 14.41
CA GLN A 235 11.54 12.66 14.98
C GLN A 235 12.96 13.06 14.55
N GLN A 236 13.87 12.09 14.57
CA GLN A 236 15.27 12.30 14.13
C GLN A 236 15.31 12.69 12.64
N ALA A 237 14.61 11.98 11.79
CA ALA A 237 14.54 12.27 10.35
C ALA A 237 13.91 13.65 10.08
N ALA A 238 12.85 14.02 10.82
CA ALA A 238 12.25 15.34 10.72
C ALA A 238 13.24 16.47 11.10
N ARG A 239 14.03 16.27 12.18
CA ARG A 239 15.07 17.22 12.62
C ARG A 239 16.24 17.32 11.65
N GLN A 240 16.65 16.21 11.05
CA GLN A 240 17.75 16.22 10.06
C GLN A 240 17.38 17.04 8.83
N ARG A 241 16.10 17.05 8.48
CA ARG A 241 15.59 17.79 7.35
C ARG A 241 15.35 19.27 7.70
N ASP A 242 14.73 19.53 8.83
CA ASP A 242 14.47 20.87 9.36
C ASP A 242 14.77 20.88 10.87
N PRO A 243 15.92 21.46 11.31
CA PRO A 243 16.28 21.54 12.71
C PRO A 243 15.23 22.25 13.60
N LEU A 244 14.34 23.05 12.99
CA LEU A 244 13.25 23.75 13.67
C LEU A 244 11.94 22.97 13.69
N ASP A 245 11.88 21.77 13.08
CA ASP A 245 10.68 20.96 13.08
C ASP A 245 10.20 20.64 14.50
N ARG A 246 8.98 21.04 14.79
CA ARG A 246 8.35 20.88 16.12
C ARG A 246 8.14 19.43 16.50
N ALA A 247 8.01 18.49 15.56
CA ALA A 247 7.89 17.07 15.86
C ALA A 247 9.07 16.58 16.71
N GLY A 248 10.26 17.10 16.44
CA GLY A 248 11.45 16.80 17.21
C GLY A 248 11.42 17.30 18.66
N ARG A 249 10.56 18.26 19.01
CA ARG A 249 10.41 18.80 20.38
C ARG A 249 9.39 18.04 21.20
N CYS A 250 8.55 17.23 20.58
CA CYS A 250 7.55 16.41 21.26
C CYS A 250 8.25 15.36 22.13
N ARG A 251 7.99 15.38 23.44
CA ARG A 251 8.53 14.36 24.35
C ARG A 251 7.66 13.11 24.30
N LEU A 252 8.27 11.96 24.02
CA LEU A 252 7.63 10.66 24.13
C LEU A 252 7.69 10.22 25.60
N LEU A 253 6.54 10.13 26.27
CA LEU A 253 6.45 9.80 27.69
C LEU A 253 6.03 8.34 27.86
N PRO A 254 6.93 7.43 28.25
CA PRO A 254 6.55 6.06 28.58
C PRO A 254 5.78 6.04 29.90
N LEU A 255 4.60 5.43 29.87
CA LEU A 255 3.72 5.27 31.04
C LEU A 255 3.56 3.77 31.35
N PRO A 256 3.49 3.38 32.64
CA PRO A 256 3.07 2.03 32.98
C PRO A 256 1.75 1.68 32.30
N THR A 257 1.65 0.45 31.78
CA THR A 257 0.50 -0.02 30.96
C THR A 257 -0.84 0.26 31.62
N GLY A 258 -0.98 0.00 32.93
CA GLY A 258 -2.24 0.27 33.63
C GLY A 258 -2.62 1.75 33.66
N LEU A 259 -1.64 2.66 33.90
CA LEU A 259 -1.87 4.10 33.89
C LEU A 259 -2.19 4.59 32.45
N PHE A 260 -1.48 4.06 31.45
CA PHE A 260 -1.73 4.40 30.05
C PHE A 260 -3.15 4.03 29.63
N HIS A 261 -3.64 2.82 29.98
CA HIS A 261 -5.01 2.39 29.68
C HIS A 261 -6.06 3.20 30.46
N LEU A 262 -5.77 3.55 31.72
CA LEU A 262 -6.68 4.40 32.51
C LEU A 262 -6.85 5.79 31.86
N LEU A 263 -5.76 6.39 31.38
CA LEU A 263 -5.81 7.67 30.67
C LEU A 263 -6.48 7.57 29.28
N ALA A 264 -6.42 6.41 28.65
CA ALA A 264 -7.08 6.15 27.36
C ALA A 264 -8.56 5.77 27.49
N ALA A 265 -9.01 5.32 28.66
CA ALA A 265 -10.39 4.87 28.90
C ALA A 265 -11.47 5.88 28.50
N PRO A 266 -11.30 7.22 28.69
CA PRO A 266 -12.29 8.19 28.24
C PRO A 266 -12.52 8.22 26.71
N LEU A 267 -11.63 7.62 25.91
CA LEU A 267 -11.81 7.49 24.46
C LEU A 267 -12.85 6.43 24.09
N LEU A 268 -13.12 5.45 24.95
CA LEU A 268 -14.05 4.34 24.70
C LEU A 268 -15.47 4.80 24.30
N PRO A 269 -16.14 5.69 25.05
CA PRO A 269 -17.47 6.14 24.71
C PRO A 269 -17.48 7.11 23.52
N ILE A 270 -16.33 7.74 23.19
CA ILE A 270 -16.22 8.73 22.12
C ILE A 270 -15.96 8.03 20.78
N THR A 271 -15.00 7.11 20.74
CA THR A 271 -14.69 6.33 19.52
C THR A 271 -14.10 4.97 19.89
N ALA A 272 -14.84 3.88 19.70
CA ALA A 272 -14.31 2.52 19.85
C ALA A 272 -13.06 2.27 18.98
N LYS A 273 -13.01 2.86 17.78
CA LYS A 273 -11.89 2.80 16.84
C LYS A 273 -10.64 3.52 17.37
N GLY A 274 -10.80 4.65 18.06
CA GLY A 274 -9.72 5.38 18.70
C GLY A 274 -9.11 4.59 19.85
N PHE A 275 -9.93 3.97 20.68
CA PHE A 275 -9.46 3.12 21.78
C PHE A 275 -8.70 1.88 21.26
N GLU A 276 -9.21 1.19 20.24
CA GLU A 276 -8.47 0.08 19.64
C GLU A 276 -7.14 0.52 18.99
N ALA A 277 -7.07 1.72 18.44
CA ALA A 277 -5.80 2.25 17.92
C ALA A 277 -4.77 2.42 19.06
N VAL A 278 -5.23 2.80 20.25
CA VAL A 278 -4.41 2.87 21.47
C VAL A 278 -3.93 1.47 21.88
N LEU A 279 -4.85 0.50 22.00
CA LEU A 279 -4.50 -0.88 22.35
C LEU A 279 -3.51 -1.51 21.35
N ARG A 280 -3.59 -1.12 20.09
CA ARG A 280 -2.64 -1.60 19.07
C ARG A 280 -1.23 -1.08 19.24
N MET A 281 -1.00 -0.04 20.06
CA MET A 281 0.38 0.42 20.33
C MET A 281 1.22 -0.67 21.02
N GLU A 282 0.59 -1.56 21.80
CA GLU A 282 1.23 -2.68 22.46
C GLU A 282 1.26 -3.96 21.61
N ALA A 283 0.40 -4.06 20.60
CA ALA A 283 0.30 -5.26 19.76
C ALA A 283 1.53 -5.40 18.83
N ASN A 284 2.06 -6.62 18.71
CA ASN A 284 3.09 -6.93 17.73
C ASN A 284 2.49 -7.05 16.33
N LEU A 285 2.85 -6.13 15.46
CA LEU A 285 2.43 -6.06 14.06
C LEU A 285 3.65 -6.18 13.13
N ALA A 286 4.46 -7.21 13.35
CA ALA A 286 5.67 -7.55 12.62
C ALA A 286 5.71 -9.07 12.35
N GLY A 287 6.78 -9.55 11.73
CA GLY A 287 6.92 -10.96 11.34
C GLY A 287 6.43 -11.21 9.91
N PHE A 288 6.46 -10.18 9.09
CA PHE A 288 6.15 -10.23 7.66
C PHE A 288 7.42 -10.47 6.84
N THR A 289 7.29 -10.97 5.62
CA THR A 289 8.41 -11.13 4.71
C THR A 289 9.10 -9.79 4.48
N PRO A 290 10.40 -9.63 4.76
CA PRO A 290 11.11 -8.39 4.47
C PRO A 290 11.27 -8.18 2.96
N VAL A 291 11.25 -6.92 2.52
CA VAL A 291 11.40 -6.59 1.10
C VAL A 291 12.74 -7.08 0.53
N HIS A 292 13.83 -6.86 1.25
CA HIS A 292 15.17 -7.30 0.80
C HIS A 292 15.23 -8.82 0.51
N SER A 293 14.55 -9.63 1.31
CA SER A 293 14.49 -11.09 1.10
C SER A 293 13.70 -11.48 -0.14
N LEU A 294 12.66 -10.69 -0.49
CA LEU A 294 11.87 -10.89 -1.69
C LEU A 294 12.62 -10.46 -2.96
N LEU A 295 13.34 -9.33 -2.87
CA LEU A 295 14.05 -8.74 -4.01
C LEU A 295 15.48 -9.26 -4.18
N GLY A 296 16.04 -9.96 -3.20
CA GLY A 296 17.46 -10.37 -3.21
C GLY A 296 18.43 -9.18 -3.10
N THR A 297 18.03 -8.12 -2.38
CA THR A 297 18.81 -6.88 -2.21
C THR A 297 19.36 -6.76 -0.78
N GLU A 298 20.21 -5.77 -0.53
CA GLU A 298 20.61 -5.42 0.83
C GLU A 298 19.45 -4.77 1.59
N PRO A 299 19.33 -5.00 2.92
CA PRO A 299 18.26 -4.42 3.72
C PRO A 299 18.43 -2.90 3.87
N GLU A 300 17.34 -2.17 3.73
CA GLU A 300 17.27 -0.73 3.90
C GLU A 300 16.72 -0.37 5.30
N PRO A 301 17.49 0.38 6.13
CA PRO A 301 17.03 0.76 7.47
C PRO A 301 15.87 1.75 7.40
N PHE A 302 14.99 1.68 8.39
CA PHE A 302 13.90 2.65 8.56
C PHE A 302 14.42 3.97 9.14
N PRO A 303 14.02 5.12 8.62
CA PRO A 303 13.16 5.30 7.46
C PRO A 303 13.96 5.33 6.15
N VAL A 304 13.45 4.66 5.12
CA VAL A 304 14.05 4.66 3.78
C VAL A 304 13.94 6.04 3.14
N ALA A 305 14.98 6.50 2.47
CA ALA A 305 14.97 7.75 1.71
C ALA A 305 14.36 7.55 0.30
N PRO A 306 13.78 8.58 -0.31
CA PRO A 306 13.55 9.91 0.22
C PRO A 306 12.34 9.99 1.15
N LEU A 307 12.55 10.60 2.31
CA LEU A 307 11.47 10.96 3.22
C LEU A 307 10.97 12.34 2.83
N ALA A 308 9.89 12.40 2.12
CA ALA A 308 9.25 13.67 1.88
C ALA A 308 8.05 13.83 2.81
N TRP A 309 8.27 14.54 3.88
CA TRP A 309 7.27 14.93 4.87
C TRP A 309 6.77 16.37 4.65
N HIS A 310 6.78 16.85 3.40
CA HIS A 310 6.17 18.12 3.09
C HIS A 310 4.68 17.99 3.30
N PRO A 311 4.04 18.91 4.07
CA PRO A 311 2.64 19.17 3.82
C PRO A 311 2.54 19.54 2.34
N PRO A 312 1.50 19.10 1.63
CA PRO A 312 1.28 19.56 0.28
C PRO A 312 1.38 21.10 0.33
N SER A 313 2.24 21.69 -0.49
CA SER A 313 2.29 23.12 -0.66
C SER A 313 0.86 23.51 -0.96
N ARG A 314 0.23 24.27 -0.06
CA ARG A 314 -0.98 24.99 -0.41
C ARG A 314 -0.55 25.85 -1.60
N SER A 315 -1.00 25.50 -2.79
CA SER A 315 -1.04 26.44 -3.88
C SER A 315 -1.78 27.65 -3.30
N LEU A 316 -1.05 28.71 -3.04
CA LEU A 316 -1.63 30.02 -2.82
C LEU A 316 -2.44 30.25 -4.09
N GLY A 317 -3.77 30.09 -3.97
CA GLY A 317 -4.68 30.48 -5.01
C GLY A 317 -4.37 31.90 -5.33
N GLU A 318 -3.97 32.11 -6.56
CA GLU A 318 -4.02 33.43 -7.16
C GLU A 318 -5.47 33.90 -7.05
N SER A 319 -5.60 34.99 -6.34
CA SER A 319 -6.80 35.84 -6.21
C SER A 319 -7.35 36.25 -7.56
#